data_afd80978018aeaca7a826bf6581bb58f
#
_entry.id   afd80978018aeaca7a826bf6581bb58f
#
_cell.length_a   1.000
_cell.length_b   1.000
_cell.length_c   1.000
_cell.angle_alpha   90.00
_cell.angle_beta   90.00
_cell.angle_gamma   90.00
#
_symmetry.space_group_name_H-M   'P 1'
#
loop_
_entity.id
_entity.type
_entity.pdbx_description
1 polymer ?
#
loop_
_entity_poly.entity_id
_entity_poly.type
_entity_poly.pdbx_seq_one_letter_code
_entity_poly.pdbx_strand_id
1 'polypeptide(L)'
;MAKKIIVIGSGFGGLAASLRLKAKGYDVTLLEKHSDLGGRARVFKKGNFIYDGGPTVITAPYLFEELFSLFNKRMTDYVKIVPLDLWYRFVFSDGQTFDYSGNEKSMEKVVKKFSDKDFEGYNNLVNFTEKIFNKGFTDLSDKPFNNITFMIKQIPSLLSLKSYKSVYQ
;
A
#
# COMPACT_ATOMS: atom_id res chain seq x y z
N MET A 1 -28.56 22.18 -7.25
CA MET A 1 -28.00 21.23 -8.21
C MET A 1 -26.62 20.76 -7.74
N ALA A 2 -26.29 19.47 -7.84
CA ALA A 2 -24.97 18.97 -7.52
C ALA A 2 -23.93 19.57 -8.49
N LYS A 3 -22.77 19.96 -7.96
CA LYS A 3 -21.66 20.44 -8.80
C LYS A 3 -21.14 19.29 -9.66
N LYS A 4 -20.92 19.54 -10.94
CA LYS A 4 -20.36 18.56 -11.90
C LYS A 4 -18.84 18.52 -11.80
N ILE A 5 -18.27 17.33 -11.75
CA ILE A 5 -16.82 17.11 -11.70
C ILE A 5 -16.46 16.05 -12.76
N ILE A 6 -15.38 16.32 -13.48
CA ILE A 6 -14.80 15.36 -14.42
C ILE A 6 -13.48 14.88 -13.81
N VAL A 7 -13.33 13.54 -13.72
CA VAL A 7 -12.07 12.87 -13.34
C VAL A 7 -11.53 12.19 -14.59
N ILE A 8 -10.25 12.43 -14.88
CA ILE A 8 -9.58 11.87 -16.06
C ILE A 8 -8.61 10.77 -15.65
N GLY A 9 -8.85 9.56 -16.16
CA GLY A 9 -8.07 8.36 -15.88
C GLY A 9 -8.66 7.49 -14.77
N SER A 10 -8.76 6.20 -15.05
CA SER A 10 -9.37 5.18 -14.17
C SER A 10 -8.34 4.30 -13.46
N GLY A 11 -7.12 4.79 -13.23
CA GLY A 11 -6.19 4.16 -12.29
C GLY A 11 -6.72 4.23 -10.84
N PHE A 12 -6.07 3.59 -9.87
CA PHE A 12 -6.52 3.58 -8.47
C PHE A 12 -6.79 4.99 -7.91
N GLY A 13 -5.93 5.96 -8.22
CA GLY A 13 -6.14 7.35 -7.77
C GLY A 13 -7.41 7.98 -8.35
N GLY A 14 -7.64 7.81 -9.64
CA GLY A 14 -8.84 8.33 -10.31
C GLY A 14 -10.13 7.64 -9.83
N LEU A 15 -10.10 6.33 -9.67
CA LEU A 15 -11.22 5.57 -9.10
C LEU A 15 -11.52 6.01 -7.67
N ALA A 16 -10.52 6.09 -6.80
CA ALA A 16 -10.68 6.52 -5.41
C ALA A 16 -11.21 7.95 -5.31
N ALA A 17 -10.67 8.88 -6.13
CA ALA A 17 -11.16 10.26 -6.18
C ALA A 17 -12.62 10.33 -6.64
N SER A 18 -12.97 9.60 -7.70
CA SER A 18 -14.35 9.55 -8.22
C SER A 18 -15.34 9.04 -7.19
N LEU A 19 -15.00 7.95 -6.49
CA LEU A 19 -15.85 7.37 -5.45
C LEU A 19 -16.03 8.33 -4.28
N ARG A 20 -14.94 8.92 -3.76
CA ARG A 20 -15.02 9.87 -2.65
C ARG A 20 -15.80 11.14 -3.01
N LEU A 21 -15.63 11.66 -4.22
CA LEU A 21 -16.41 12.81 -4.71
C LEU A 21 -17.89 12.45 -4.86
N LYS A 22 -18.19 11.26 -5.38
CA LYS A 22 -19.57 10.79 -5.49
C LYS A 22 -20.23 10.63 -4.12
N ALA A 23 -19.52 10.06 -3.14
CA ALA A 23 -20.00 9.92 -1.77
C ALA A 23 -20.26 11.28 -1.09
N LYS A 24 -19.56 12.33 -1.51
CA LYS A 24 -19.79 13.73 -1.08
C LYS A 24 -20.95 14.42 -1.82
N GLY A 25 -21.66 13.72 -2.69
CA GLY A 25 -22.83 14.23 -3.40
C GLY A 25 -22.54 15.00 -4.68
N TYR A 26 -21.31 14.94 -5.20
CA TYR A 26 -21.00 15.54 -6.51
C TYR A 26 -21.54 14.68 -7.66
N ASP A 27 -21.84 15.33 -8.78
CA ASP A 27 -22.14 14.67 -10.05
C ASP A 27 -20.81 14.40 -10.77
N VAL A 28 -20.35 13.14 -10.74
CA VAL A 28 -19.01 12.77 -11.17
C VAL A 28 -19.05 12.00 -12.48
N THR A 29 -18.28 12.47 -13.46
CA THR A 29 -18.01 11.75 -14.71
C THR A 29 -16.55 11.32 -14.73
N LEU A 30 -16.30 9.99 -14.83
CA LEU A 30 -14.97 9.41 -14.98
C LEU A 30 -14.70 9.15 -16.46
N LEU A 31 -13.63 9.74 -17.00
CA LEU A 31 -13.19 9.54 -18.38
C LEU A 31 -11.95 8.64 -18.41
N GLU A 32 -12.01 7.59 -19.23
CA GLU A 32 -10.88 6.68 -19.47
C GLU A 32 -10.66 6.52 -20.97
N LYS A 33 -9.39 6.56 -21.42
CA LYS A 33 -9.04 6.43 -22.84
C LYS A 33 -9.01 4.98 -23.34
N HIS A 34 -8.85 4.03 -22.42
CA HIS A 34 -8.82 2.59 -22.73
C HIS A 34 -10.20 1.96 -22.52
N SER A 35 -10.43 0.81 -23.14
CA SER A 35 -11.63 -0.01 -22.91
C SER A 35 -11.68 -0.59 -21.50
N ASP A 36 -10.53 -0.75 -20.86
CA ASP A 36 -10.38 -1.39 -19.55
C ASP A 36 -10.00 -0.38 -18.46
N LEU A 37 -10.61 -0.53 -17.30
CA LEU A 37 -10.29 0.28 -16.12
C LEU A 37 -9.05 -0.26 -15.41
N GLY A 38 -8.50 0.52 -14.47
CA GLY A 38 -7.44 0.09 -13.55
C GLY A 38 -6.06 0.69 -13.83
N GLY A 39 -5.86 1.33 -14.99
CA GLY A 39 -4.59 1.98 -15.32
C GLY A 39 -3.41 0.99 -15.30
N ARG A 40 -2.43 1.18 -14.41
CA ARG A 40 -1.28 0.25 -14.27
C ARG A 40 -1.63 -1.08 -13.60
N ALA A 41 -2.79 -1.19 -12.97
CA ALA A 41 -3.29 -2.43 -12.36
C ALA A 41 -4.35 -3.12 -13.21
N ARG A 42 -4.48 -2.74 -14.49
CA ARG A 42 -5.40 -3.39 -15.43
C ARG A 42 -4.94 -4.80 -15.77
N VAL A 43 -5.89 -5.63 -16.18
CA VAL A 43 -5.65 -6.99 -16.64
C VAL A 43 -5.56 -7.00 -18.16
N PHE A 44 -4.56 -7.68 -18.71
CA PHE A 44 -4.42 -7.87 -20.15
C PHE A 44 -4.95 -9.26 -20.56
N LYS A 45 -5.73 -9.31 -21.65
CA LYS A 45 -6.24 -10.56 -22.21
C LYS A 45 -5.72 -10.73 -23.63
N LYS A 46 -5.16 -11.90 -23.92
CA LYS A 46 -4.72 -12.29 -25.26
C LYS A 46 -5.13 -13.73 -25.54
N GLY A 47 -6.16 -13.91 -26.36
CA GLY A 47 -6.79 -15.25 -26.55
C GLY A 47 -7.30 -15.78 -25.21
N ASN A 48 -6.89 -16.97 -24.81
CA ASN A 48 -7.26 -17.61 -23.55
C ASN A 48 -6.33 -17.25 -22.37
N PHE A 49 -5.34 -16.40 -22.59
CA PHE A 49 -4.39 -16.00 -21.56
C PHE A 49 -4.83 -14.70 -20.88
N ILE A 50 -4.66 -14.65 -19.56
CA ILE A 50 -4.96 -13.49 -18.70
C ILE A 50 -3.65 -13.13 -17.99
N TYR A 51 -3.27 -11.85 -18.06
CA TYR A 51 -2.04 -11.34 -17.44
C TYR A 51 -2.39 -10.14 -16.56
N ASP A 52 -1.96 -10.19 -15.32
CA ASP A 52 -2.01 -9.02 -14.43
C ASP A 52 -0.94 -8.03 -14.85
N GLY A 53 -1.36 -6.78 -15.10
CA GLY A 53 -0.47 -5.73 -15.58
C GLY A 53 0.25 -4.96 -14.48
N GLY A 54 -0.02 -5.26 -13.22
CA GLY A 54 0.46 -4.50 -12.09
C GLY A 54 0.63 -5.30 -10.81
N PRO A 55 0.49 -4.65 -9.67
CA PRO A 55 0.65 -5.30 -8.37
C PRO A 55 -0.33 -6.45 -8.20
N THR A 56 0.19 -7.62 -7.83
CA THR A 56 -0.59 -8.81 -7.49
C THR A 56 -0.79 -8.96 -5.99
N VAL A 57 -0.01 -8.22 -5.20
CA VAL A 57 -0.07 -8.23 -3.73
C VAL A 57 -0.66 -6.92 -3.24
N ILE A 58 -1.70 -7.02 -2.41
CA ILE A 58 -2.35 -5.88 -1.78
C ILE A 58 -1.82 -5.74 -0.36
N THR A 59 -1.06 -4.67 -0.10
CA THR A 59 -0.42 -4.41 1.19
C THR A 59 -1.28 -3.60 2.15
N ALA A 60 -2.33 -2.93 1.67
CA ALA A 60 -3.20 -2.07 2.46
C ALA A 60 -4.69 -2.31 2.13
N PRO A 61 -5.25 -3.48 2.46
CA PRO A 61 -6.63 -3.83 2.12
C PRO A 61 -7.66 -2.87 2.73
N TYR A 62 -7.38 -2.30 3.91
CA TYR A 62 -8.25 -1.34 4.60
C TYR A 62 -8.57 -0.09 3.75
N LEU A 63 -7.70 0.32 2.82
CA LEU A 63 -7.97 1.44 1.91
C LEU A 63 -9.07 1.11 0.90
N PHE A 64 -9.20 -0.15 0.51
CA PHE A 64 -10.30 -0.61 -0.33
C PHE A 64 -11.58 -0.76 0.49
N GLU A 65 -11.50 -1.32 1.70
CA GLU A 65 -12.63 -1.45 2.61
C GLU A 65 -13.28 -0.09 2.89
N GLU A 66 -12.46 0.97 3.08
CA GLU A 66 -12.95 2.34 3.22
C GLU A 66 -13.79 2.78 2.02
N LEU A 67 -13.31 2.52 0.78
CA LEU A 67 -14.04 2.93 -0.43
C LEU A 67 -15.39 2.21 -0.57
N PHE A 68 -15.47 0.93 -0.20
CA PHE A 68 -16.75 0.20 -0.19
C PHE A 68 -17.69 0.73 0.89
N SER A 69 -17.16 1.06 2.07
CA SER A 69 -17.95 1.56 3.21
C SER A 69 -18.61 2.91 2.92
N LEU A 70 -18.02 3.75 2.05
CA LEU A 70 -18.62 5.01 1.60
C LEU A 70 -20.01 4.83 0.96
N PHE A 71 -20.31 3.63 0.47
CA PHE A 71 -21.57 3.28 -0.18
C PHE A 71 -22.35 2.20 0.60
N ASN A 72 -22.07 2.04 1.89
CA ASN A 72 -22.68 1.02 2.76
C ASN A 72 -22.51 -0.42 2.20
N LYS A 73 -21.38 -0.69 1.55
CA LYS A 73 -21.04 -2.00 1.00
C LYS A 73 -19.86 -2.62 1.76
N ARG A 74 -19.81 -3.93 1.81
CA ARG A 74 -18.67 -4.67 2.34
C ARG A 74 -17.80 -5.13 1.18
N MET A 75 -16.51 -4.89 1.24
CA MET A 75 -15.56 -5.33 0.21
C MET A 75 -15.61 -6.85 0.01
N THR A 76 -15.76 -7.60 1.10
CA THR A 76 -15.81 -9.08 1.10
C THR A 76 -16.96 -9.68 0.28
N ASP A 77 -18.01 -8.91 -0.02
CA ASP A 77 -19.12 -9.35 -0.88
C ASP A 77 -18.72 -9.34 -2.38
N TYR A 78 -17.62 -8.68 -2.73
CA TYR A 78 -17.16 -8.47 -4.11
C TYR A 78 -15.78 -9.06 -4.37
N VAL A 79 -14.89 -9.03 -3.36
CA VAL A 79 -13.48 -9.43 -3.51
C VAL A 79 -13.08 -10.32 -2.33
N LYS A 80 -12.46 -11.46 -2.64
CA LYS A 80 -11.83 -12.33 -1.65
C LYS A 80 -10.34 -12.04 -1.62
N ILE A 81 -9.84 -11.47 -0.53
CA ILE A 81 -8.41 -11.31 -0.26
C ILE A 81 -7.94 -12.50 0.57
N VAL A 82 -6.86 -13.12 0.13
CA VAL A 82 -6.25 -14.28 0.80
C VAL A 82 -4.90 -13.86 1.35
N PRO A 83 -4.65 -13.99 2.67
CA PRO A 83 -3.33 -13.76 3.23
C PRO A 83 -2.29 -14.69 2.60
N LEU A 84 -1.09 -14.17 2.38
CA LEU A 84 0.05 -14.95 1.92
C LEU A 84 0.89 -15.40 3.11
N ASP A 85 1.20 -16.69 3.21
CA ASP A 85 2.09 -17.24 4.24
C ASP A 85 3.55 -16.86 3.93
N LEU A 86 3.93 -16.93 2.66
CA LEU A 86 5.21 -16.50 2.13
C LEU A 86 5.00 -15.25 1.28
N TRP A 87 5.61 -14.14 1.70
CA TRP A 87 5.51 -12.87 0.96
C TRP A 87 6.51 -12.78 -0.16
N TYR A 88 7.78 -13.08 0.13
CA TYR A 88 8.88 -13.05 -0.84
C TYR A 88 9.87 -14.17 -0.57
N ARG A 89 10.40 -14.77 -1.64
CA ARG A 89 11.55 -15.65 -1.58
C ARG A 89 12.70 -15.02 -2.34
N PHE A 90 13.78 -14.75 -1.65
CA PHE A 90 15.04 -14.33 -2.26
C PHE A 90 15.88 -15.59 -2.50
N VAL A 91 16.39 -15.73 -3.72
CA VAL A 91 17.28 -16.83 -4.12
C VAL A 91 18.64 -16.22 -4.42
N PHE A 92 19.64 -16.64 -3.68
CA PHE A 92 21.02 -16.18 -3.85
C PHE A 92 21.77 -17.00 -4.89
N SER A 93 22.89 -16.47 -5.39
CA SER A 93 23.70 -17.13 -6.43
C SER A 93 24.33 -18.46 -5.99
N ASP A 94 24.49 -18.67 -4.69
CA ASP A 94 24.97 -19.92 -4.09
C ASP A 94 23.87 -20.96 -3.85
N GLY A 95 22.63 -20.65 -4.26
CA GLY A 95 21.45 -21.52 -4.08
C GLY A 95 20.77 -21.39 -2.72
N GLN A 96 21.29 -20.58 -1.81
CA GLN A 96 20.60 -20.29 -0.55
C GLN A 96 19.31 -19.51 -0.80
N THR A 97 18.35 -19.66 0.11
CA THR A 97 17.08 -18.94 0.05
C THR A 97 16.82 -18.22 1.35
N PHE A 98 16.24 -17.01 1.23
CA PHE A 98 15.71 -16.23 2.34
C PHE A 98 14.20 -16.03 2.11
N ASP A 99 13.40 -16.68 2.92
CA ASP A 99 11.94 -16.62 2.86
C ASP A 99 11.42 -15.54 3.80
N TYR A 100 10.86 -14.48 3.23
CA TYR A 100 10.30 -13.37 3.99
C TYR A 100 8.79 -13.54 4.17
N SER A 101 8.34 -13.55 5.41
CA SER A 101 6.93 -13.73 5.78
C SER A 101 6.51 -12.77 6.91
N GLY A 102 5.20 -12.71 7.20
CA GLY A 102 4.68 -11.97 8.34
C GLY A 102 4.72 -12.73 9.67
N ASN A 103 5.23 -13.96 9.70
CA ASN A 103 5.27 -14.76 10.90
C ASN A 103 6.60 -14.59 11.64
N GLU A 104 6.56 -14.01 12.84
CA GLU A 104 7.73 -13.71 13.66
C GLU A 104 8.60 -14.95 13.93
N LYS A 105 8.00 -16.10 14.30
CA LYS A 105 8.74 -17.35 14.57
C LYS A 105 9.42 -17.91 13.33
N SER A 106 8.79 -17.76 12.18
CA SER A 106 9.39 -18.16 10.90
C SER A 106 10.56 -17.24 10.56
N MET A 107 10.39 -15.94 10.75
CA MET A 107 11.46 -14.96 10.51
C MET A 107 12.64 -15.13 11.45
N GLU A 108 12.41 -15.47 12.73
CA GLU A 108 13.49 -15.81 13.67
C GLU A 108 14.36 -16.94 13.12
N LYS A 109 13.73 -18.05 12.67
CA LYS A 109 14.46 -19.19 12.11
C LYS A 109 15.25 -18.80 10.86
N VAL A 110 14.63 -18.02 9.98
CA VAL A 110 15.25 -17.60 8.71
C VAL A 110 16.44 -16.69 8.96
N VAL A 111 16.28 -15.66 9.81
CA VAL A 111 17.36 -14.70 10.13
C VAL A 111 18.51 -15.40 10.84
N LYS A 112 18.23 -16.26 11.84
CA LYS A 112 19.26 -17.00 12.59
C LYS A 112 20.01 -18.00 11.70
N LYS A 113 19.40 -18.51 10.63
CA LYS A 113 20.11 -19.36 9.65
C LYS A 113 21.27 -18.65 8.99
N PHE A 114 21.17 -17.31 8.79
CA PHE A 114 22.22 -16.49 8.19
C PHE A 114 23.17 -15.94 9.27
N SER A 115 22.60 -15.47 10.39
CA SER A 115 23.39 -14.94 11.52
C SER A 115 22.55 -14.88 12.79
N ASP A 116 22.96 -15.59 13.81
CA ASP A 116 22.31 -15.53 15.14
C ASP A 116 22.34 -14.11 15.76
N LYS A 117 23.43 -13.39 15.49
CA LYS A 117 23.65 -12.04 16.03
C LYS A 117 22.72 -10.99 15.41
N ASP A 118 22.26 -11.24 14.20
CA ASP A 118 21.45 -10.25 13.46
C ASP A 118 19.97 -10.28 13.85
N PHE A 119 19.53 -11.30 14.60
CA PHE A 119 18.11 -11.40 14.97
C PHE A 119 17.65 -10.26 15.87
N GLU A 120 18.47 -9.81 16.81
CA GLU A 120 18.16 -8.64 17.62
C GLU A 120 18.06 -7.37 16.76
N GLY A 121 19.01 -7.20 15.83
CA GLY A 121 18.99 -6.09 14.86
C GLY A 121 17.75 -6.12 13.98
N TYR A 122 17.32 -7.30 13.53
CA TYR A 122 16.09 -7.49 12.78
C TYR A 122 14.85 -7.05 13.57
N ASN A 123 14.72 -7.48 14.82
CA ASN A 123 13.60 -7.07 15.69
C ASN A 123 13.58 -5.56 15.93
N ASN A 124 14.75 -4.97 16.15
CA ASN A 124 14.86 -3.52 16.29
C ASN A 124 14.45 -2.78 15.02
N LEU A 125 14.81 -3.32 13.85
CA LEU A 125 14.37 -2.79 12.55
C LEU A 125 12.85 -2.87 12.40
N VAL A 126 12.23 -4.02 12.68
CA VAL A 126 10.78 -4.21 12.60
C VAL A 126 10.04 -3.22 13.51
N ASN A 127 10.44 -3.15 14.78
CA ASN A 127 9.84 -2.21 15.74
C ASN A 127 10.03 -0.74 15.34
N PHE A 128 11.14 -0.41 14.71
CA PHE A 128 11.39 0.95 14.25
C PHE A 128 10.56 1.28 12.99
N THR A 129 10.48 0.35 12.04
CA THR A 129 9.68 0.53 10.83
C THR A 129 8.19 0.58 11.12
N GLU A 130 7.70 -0.11 12.15
CA GLU A 130 6.31 0.02 12.63
C GLU A 130 6.00 1.46 13.07
N LYS A 131 6.91 2.11 13.81
CA LYS A 131 6.75 3.52 14.20
C LYS A 131 6.72 4.45 12.98
N ILE A 132 7.57 4.19 11.99
CA ILE A 132 7.58 4.93 10.71
C ILE A 132 6.26 4.73 9.97
N PHE A 133 5.78 3.48 9.89
CA PHE A 133 4.51 3.15 9.25
C PHE A 133 3.35 3.89 9.92
N ASN A 134 3.23 3.80 11.23
CA ASN A 134 2.18 4.46 11.98
C ASN A 134 2.20 5.98 11.76
N LYS A 135 3.37 6.59 11.74
CA LYS A 135 3.47 8.03 11.47
C LYS A 135 3.19 8.38 10.02
N GLY A 136 3.79 7.66 9.07
CA GLY A 136 3.69 7.97 7.64
C GLY A 136 2.34 7.60 7.03
N PHE A 137 1.89 6.37 7.30
CA PHE A 137 0.66 5.84 6.70
C PHE A 137 -0.60 6.14 7.51
N THR A 138 -0.54 6.05 8.84
CA THR A 138 -1.74 6.24 9.67
C THR A 138 -2.00 7.73 9.93
N ASP A 139 -0.96 8.50 10.29
CA ASP A 139 -1.15 9.89 10.70
C ASP A 139 -1.08 10.89 9.54
N LEU A 140 -0.21 10.64 8.55
CA LEU A 140 0.17 11.65 7.56
C LEU A 140 -0.28 11.36 6.14
N SER A 141 -0.68 10.13 5.79
CA SER A 141 -0.95 9.74 4.39
C SER A 141 -2.10 10.51 3.74
N ASP A 142 -3.07 10.96 4.52
CA ASP A 142 -4.25 11.73 4.08
C ASP A 142 -4.12 13.25 4.29
N LYS A 143 -2.99 13.72 4.84
CA LYS A 143 -2.77 15.14 5.14
C LYS A 143 -2.08 15.86 3.99
N PRO A 144 -2.64 16.99 3.53
CA PRO A 144 -1.96 17.80 2.52
C PRO A 144 -0.80 18.56 3.15
N PHE A 145 0.40 18.46 2.54
CA PHE A 145 1.61 19.19 2.95
C PHE A 145 1.68 20.58 2.29
N ASN A 146 0.57 21.32 2.31
CA ASN A 146 0.44 22.66 1.70
C ASN A 146 0.53 23.81 2.70
N ASN A 147 0.67 23.51 4.01
CA ASN A 147 0.72 24.49 5.08
C ASN A 147 2.05 24.39 5.83
N ILE A 148 2.84 25.46 5.80
CA ILE A 148 4.17 25.51 6.41
C ILE A 148 4.12 25.31 7.93
N THR A 149 3.10 25.84 8.60
CA THR A 149 2.92 25.64 10.05
C THR A 149 2.66 24.19 10.38
N PHE A 150 1.89 23.47 9.54
CA PHE A 150 1.68 22.03 9.67
C PHE A 150 2.99 21.26 9.48
N MET A 151 3.79 21.62 8.48
CA MET A 151 5.10 20.98 8.22
C MET A 151 6.05 21.17 9.38
N ILE A 152 6.16 22.39 9.94
CA ILE A 152 7.01 22.66 11.11
C ILE A 152 6.59 21.83 12.31
N LYS A 153 5.30 21.65 12.56
CA LYS A 153 4.78 20.81 13.65
C LYS A 153 5.17 19.33 13.52
N GLN A 154 5.49 18.85 12.32
CA GLN A 154 5.92 17.45 12.11
C GLN A 154 7.42 17.24 12.37
N ILE A 155 8.24 18.32 12.41
CA ILE A 155 9.70 18.22 12.56
C ILE A 155 10.12 17.35 13.74
N PRO A 156 9.60 17.51 14.98
CA PRO A 156 10.00 16.66 16.10
C PRO A 156 9.77 15.17 15.84
N SER A 157 8.62 14.81 15.25
CA SER A 157 8.31 13.43 14.91
C SER A 157 9.25 12.89 13.83
N LEU A 158 9.50 13.68 12.78
CA LEU A 158 10.42 13.30 11.71
C LEU A 158 11.85 13.11 12.20
N LEU A 159 12.33 13.96 13.11
CA LEU A 159 13.64 13.82 13.73
C LEU A 159 13.72 12.57 14.60
N SER A 160 12.70 12.28 15.42
CA SER A 160 12.64 11.07 16.24
C SER A 160 12.65 9.79 15.43
N LEU A 161 12.07 9.83 14.22
CA LEU A 161 12.06 8.74 13.25
C LEU A 161 13.30 8.74 12.35
N LYS A 162 14.29 9.56 12.64
CA LYS A 162 15.56 9.64 11.88
C LYS A 162 15.36 9.84 10.37
N SER A 163 14.33 10.61 9.97
CA SER A 163 14.00 10.84 8.55
C SER A 163 15.12 11.53 7.74
N TYR A 164 16.14 12.04 8.41
CA TYR A 164 17.35 12.59 7.81
C TYR A 164 18.37 11.54 7.36
N LYS A 165 18.14 10.26 7.73
CA LYS A 165 19.01 9.15 7.33
C LYS A 165 18.55 8.56 5.99
N SER A 166 19.51 8.07 5.22
CA SER A 166 19.23 7.24 4.05
C SER A 166 18.96 5.79 4.44
N VAL A 167 18.51 4.99 3.49
CA VAL A 167 18.30 3.53 3.68
C VAL A 167 19.60 2.80 4.04
N TYR A 168 20.77 3.36 3.65
CA TYR A 168 22.09 2.77 3.91
C TYR A 168 22.73 3.20 5.26
N GLN A 169 22.08 4.06 6.04
CA GLN A 169 22.55 4.60 7.31
C GLN A 169 21.77 4.03 8.51
#